data_11accb760d62c8b590f3931068f637cc
#
_entry.id   11accb760d62c8b590f3931068f637cc
#
_cell.length_a   1.000
_cell.length_b   1.000
_cell.length_c   1.000
_cell.angle_alpha   90.00
_cell.angle_beta   90.00
_cell.angle_gamma   90.00
#
_symmetry.space_group_name_H-M   'P 1'
#
loop_
_entity.id
_entity.type
_entity.pdbx_description
1 polymer ?
#
loop_
_entity_poly.entity_id
_entity_poly.type
_entity_poly.pdbx_seq_one_letter_code
_entity_poly.pdbx_strand_id
1 'polypeptide(L)'
;MKALLATLVVAAVVVSGCGSGGSSLYTREATADCLTQAGLHPKPVTEAADFVANSATGGAFAVKLADNEVTVSFGETVADADNIDQAYRRFKANNVGLDDVLRRQRNALMLWHLHPEDTDLTMITGCLTK
;
A
#
# COMPACT_ATOMS: atom_id res chain seq x y z
N MET A 1 -39.20 31.75 54.27
CA MET A 1 -38.25 32.05 53.18
C MET A 1 -37.78 30.69 52.68
N LYS A 2 -38.29 30.29 51.51
CA LYS A 2 -37.97 29.00 50.91
C LYS A 2 -37.08 29.25 49.70
N ALA A 3 -35.82 28.82 49.77
CA ALA A 3 -34.88 28.88 48.66
C ALA A 3 -35.16 27.67 47.78
N LEU A 4 -35.50 27.94 46.52
CA LEU A 4 -35.58 26.93 45.44
C LEU A 4 -34.19 26.77 44.80
N LEU A 5 -33.59 25.60 45.01
CA LEU A 5 -32.41 25.19 44.26
C LEU A 5 -32.86 24.64 42.90
N ALA A 6 -32.52 25.35 41.85
CA ALA A 6 -32.69 24.87 40.50
C ALA A 6 -31.46 24.01 40.11
N THR A 7 -31.69 22.72 39.97
CA THR A 7 -30.68 21.77 39.54
C THR A 7 -30.60 21.83 38.02
N LEU A 8 -29.49 22.35 37.49
CA LEU A 8 -29.20 22.38 36.08
C LEU A 8 -28.65 21.00 35.64
N VAL A 9 -29.47 20.23 34.94
CA VAL A 9 -29.03 18.97 34.33
C VAL A 9 -28.34 19.31 33.02
N VAL A 10 -27.02 19.21 33.00
CA VAL A 10 -26.23 19.29 31.76
C VAL A 10 -26.28 17.94 31.07
N ALA A 11 -27.06 17.84 30.01
CA ALA A 11 -27.05 16.68 29.13
C ALA A 11 -25.78 16.68 28.31
N ALA A 12 -24.82 15.80 28.61
CA ALA A 12 -23.66 15.55 27.80
C ALA A 12 -24.11 14.78 26.54
N VAL A 13 -24.18 15.45 25.42
CA VAL A 13 -24.36 14.81 24.10
C VAL A 13 -23.03 14.12 23.74
N VAL A 14 -22.98 12.83 23.98
CA VAL A 14 -21.90 11.99 23.46
C VAL A 14 -22.13 11.86 21.96
N VAL A 15 -21.46 12.68 21.16
CA VAL A 15 -21.37 12.49 19.73
C VAL A 15 -20.47 11.26 19.52
N SER A 16 -21.10 10.09 19.41
CA SER A 16 -20.42 8.90 18.90
C SER A 16 -20.09 9.17 17.44
N GLY A 17 -18.90 9.71 17.21
CA GLY A 17 -18.31 9.74 15.88
C GLY A 17 -18.24 8.30 15.39
N CYS A 18 -19.10 7.92 14.46
CA CYS A 18 -18.88 6.76 13.62
C CYS A 18 -17.56 7.00 12.90
N GLY A 19 -16.47 6.54 13.49
CA GLY A 19 -15.25 6.31 12.77
C GLY A 19 -15.59 5.33 11.68
N SER A 20 -15.80 5.81 10.46
CA SER A 20 -15.81 4.97 9.28
C SER A 20 -14.49 4.22 9.31
N GLY A 21 -14.50 2.93 9.66
CA GLY A 21 -13.37 2.02 9.56
C GLY A 21 -13.03 1.84 8.10
N GLY A 22 -12.56 2.89 7.43
CA GLY A 22 -11.91 2.81 6.15
C GLY A 22 -10.69 1.96 6.37
N SER A 23 -10.63 0.77 5.74
CA SER A 23 -9.39 0.01 5.65
C SER A 23 -8.37 0.95 5.06
N SER A 24 -7.44 1.41 5.90
CA SER A 24 -6.42 2.35 5.48
C SER A 24 -5.57 1.70 4.40
N LEU A 25 -5.54 2.38 3.29
CA LEU A 25 -4.75 2.00 2.13
C LEU A 25 -3.28 2.34 2.37
N TYR A 26 -2.40 1.56 1.79
CA TYR A 26 -0.96 1.84 1.82
C TYR A 26 -0.64 3.02 0.91
N THR A 27 0.34 3.83 1.31
CA THR A 27 0.84 4.92 0.49
C THR A 27 2.28 4.68 0.08
N ARG A 28 2.62 5.15 -1.11
CA ARG A 28 3.96 5.06 -1.66
C ARG A 28 4.98 5.73 -0.74
N GLU A 29 4.67 6.93 -0.27
CA GLU A 29 5.55 7.76 0.54
C GLU A 29 5.86 7.10 1.89
N ALA A 30 4.83 6.73 2.65
CA ALA A 30 5.02 6.11 3.96
C ALA A 30 5.74 4.75 3.86
N THR A 31 5.45 3.98 2.81
CA THR A 31 6.13 2.71 2.56
C THR A 31 7.60 2.93 2.19
N ALA A 32 7.88 3.89 1.32
CA ALA A 32 9.26 4.23 0.93
C ALA A 32 10.09 4.73 2.13
N ASP A 33 9.49 5.53 3.02
CA ASP A 33 10.14 6.01 4.23
C ASP A 33 10.50 4.85 5.17
N CYS A 34 9.58 3.89 5.38
CA CYS A 34 9.85 2.71 6.17
C CYS A 34 11.01 1.88 5.58
N LEU A 35 11.00 1.64 4.28
CA LEU A 35 12.06 0.90 3.59
C LEU A 35 13.41 1.61 3.68
N THR A 36 13.41 2.95 3.59
CA THR A 36 14.62 3.76 3.75
C THR A 36 15.17 3.64 5.17
N GLN A 37 14.32 3.67 6.17
CA GLN A 37 14.73 3.44 7.58
C GLN A 37 15.26 2.03 7.80
N ALA A 38 14.79 1.04 7.04
CA ALA A 38 15.31 -0.32 7.03
C ALA A 38 16.62 -0.49 6.23
N GLY A 39 17.18 0.59 5.69
CA GLY A 39 18.45 0.60 4.95
C GLY A 39 18.32 0.27 3.47
N LEU A 40 17.10 0.22 2.94
CA LEU A 40 16.83 0.04 1.51
C LEU A 40 16.71 1.39 0.80
N HIS A 41 16.82 1.37 -0.52
CA HIS A 41 16.82 2.60 -1.32
C HIS A 41 15.76 2.52 -2.43
N PRO A 42 14.47 2.85 -2.11
CA PRO A 42 13.44 2.95 -3.12
C PRO A 42 13.79 3.97 -4.20
N LYS A 43 13.63 3.60 -5.46
CA LYS A 43 13.89 4.48 -6.60
C LYS A 43 12.63 4.64 -7.44
N PRO A 44 12.39 5.82 -8.02
CA PRO A 44 11.28 6.00 -8.96
C PRO A 44 11.35 4.99 -10.10
N VAL A 45 10.19 4.50 -10.52
CA VAL A 45 10.06 3.66 -11.71
C VAL A 45 9.96 4.56 -12.93
N THR A 46 10.64 4.18 -14.01
CA THR A 46 10.52 4.85 -15.30
C THR A 46 9.60 4.07 -16.23
N GLU A 47 8.97 4.76 -17.18
CA GLU A 47 8.11 4.14 -18.18
C GLU A 47 8.83 3.03 -18.97
N ALA A 48 10.10 3.27 -19.30
CA ALA A 48 10.92 2.29 -20.02
C ALA A 48 11.22 1.03 -19.21
N ALA A 49 11.28 1.14 -17.88
CA ALA A 49 11.55 0.00 -17.00
C ALA A 49 10.27 -0.82 -16.72
N ASP A 50 9.18 -0.15 -16.36
CA ASP A 50 7.89 -0.77 -16.11
C ASP A 50 6.76 0.27 -16.32
N PHE A 51 6.15 0.24 -17.50
CA PHE A 51 5.12 1.19 -17.85
C PHE A 51 3.83 0.98 -17.03
N VAL A 52 3.54 -0.24 -16.59
CA VAL A 52 2.37 -0.53 -15.75
C VAL A 52 2.55 0.13 -14.38
N ALA A 53 3.68 -0.08 -13.76
CA ALA A 53 4.01 0.55 -12.48
C ALA A 53 4.07 2.08 -12.60
N ASN A 54 4.67 2.60 -13.66
CA ASN A 54 4.76 4.03 -13.91
C ASN A 54 3.40 4.71 -14.08
N SER A 55 2.38 3.95 -14.50
CA SER A 55 0.99 4.43 -14.67
C SER A 55 0.13 4.24 -13.43
N ALA A 56 0.65 3.65 -12.36
CA ALA A 56 -0.11 3.37 -11.14
C ALA A 56 -0.61 4.67 -10.48
N THR A 57 -1.89 4.74 -10.18
CA THR A 57 -2.54 5.96 -9.67
C THR A 57 -1.98 6.43 -8.33
N GLY A 58 -1.62 5.51 -7.45
CA GLY A 58 -0.95 5.78 -6.17
C GLY A 58 0.58 5.85 -6.27
N GLY A 59 1.14 5.80 -7.48
CA GLY A 59 2.58 5.81 -7.72
C GLY A 59 3.24 4.45 -7.55
N ALA A 60 4.54 4.41 -7.80
CA ALA A 60 5.35 3.20 -7.68
C ALA A 60 6.80 3.53 -7.37
N PHE A 61 7.53 2.52 -6.90
CA PHE A 61 8.99 2.54 -6.78
C PHE A 61 9.57 1.14 -7.01
N ALA A 62 10.85 1.09 -7.34
CA ALA A 62 11.61 -0.14 -7.39
C ALA A 62 12.63 -0.19 -6.24
N VAL A 63 12.84 -1.37 -5.68
CA VAL A 63 13.79 -1.61 -4.59
C VAL A 63 14.69 -2.78 -4.97
N LYS A 64 16.00 -2.55 -4.91
CA LYS A 64 16.99 -3.61 -4.98
C LYS A 64 17.24 -4.22 -3.60
N LEU A 65 17.20 -5.54 -3.56
CA LEU A 65 17.66 -6.37 -2.44
C LEU A 65 18.99 -7.04 -2.83
N ALA A 66 19.54 -7.87 -1.95
CA ALA A 66 20.84 -8.51 -2.20
C ALA A 66 20.85 -9.30 -3.52
N ASP A 67 19.86 -10.17 -3.71
CA ASP A 67 19.79 -11.10 -4.84
C ASP A 67 18.50 -10.96 -5.67
N ASN A 68 17.68 -9.94 -5.38
CA ASN A 68 16.39 -9.74 -6.05
C ASN A 68 16.09 -8.26 -6.23
N GLU A 69 15.04 -7.96 -6.98
CA GLU A 69 14.47 -6.62 -7.12
C GLU A 69 12.95 -6.73 -7.10
N VAL A 70 12.29 -5.77 -6.49
CA VAL A 70 10.83 -5.67 -6.48
C VAL A 70 10.38 -4.30 -6.94
N THR A 71 9.39 -4.27 -7.82
CA THR A 71 8.62 -3.07 -8.14
C THR A 71 7.32 -3.09 -7.34
N VAL A 72 7.12 -2.06 -6.51
CA VAL A 72 5.90 -1.91 -5.72
C VAL A 72 5.05 -0.79 -6.33
N SER A 73 3.82 -1.13 -6.70
CA SER A 73 2.85 -0.21 -7.32
C SER A 73 1.65 -0.06 -6.39
N PHE A 74 1.12 1.14 -6.29
CA PHE A 74 -0.01 1.47 -5.43
C PHE A 74 -1.20 1.94 -6.24
N GLY A 75 -2.38 1.40 -5.96
CA GLY A 75 -3.63 2.02 -6.36
C GLY A 75 -4.06 3.08 -5.35
N GLU A 76 -4.68 4.16 -5.77
CA GLU A 76 -5.36 5.08 -4.85
C GLU A 76 -6.55 4.41 -4.16
N THR A 77 -7.10 3.39 -4.82
CA THR A 77 -8.18 2.53 -4.32
C THR A 77 -7.84 1.06 -4.51
N VAL A 78 -8.63 0.17 -3.90
CA VAL A 78 -8.52 -1.28 -4.15
C VAL A 78 -8.87 -1.60 -5.60
N ALA A 79 -9.84 -0.88 -6.19
CA ALA A 79 -10.23 -1.06 -7.60
C ALA A 79 -9.09 -0.66 -8.56
N ASP A 80 -8.32 0.38 -8.23
CA ASP A 80 -7.12 0.72 -9.02
C ASP A 80 -6.06 -0.37 -8.94
N ALA A 81 -5.90 -1.00 -7.78
CA ALA A 81 -5.01 -2.16 -7.66
C ALA A 81 -5.48 -3.35 -8.50
N ASP A 82 -6.80 -3.56 -8.64
CA ASP A 82 -7.35 -4.55 -9.57
C ASP A 82 -6.96 -4.23 -11.02
N ASN A 83 -7.01 -2.96 -11.40
CA ASN A 83 -6.61 -2.51 -12.73
C ASN A 83 -5.11 -2.72 -12.99
N ILE A 84 -4.27 -2.47 -11.98
CA ILE A 84 -2.82 -2.72 -12.07
C ILE A 84 -2.55 -4.22 -12.24
N ASP A 85 -3.20 -5.08 -11.45
CA ASP A 85 -3.07 -6.54 -11.57
C ASP A 85 -3.47 -7.03 -12.95
N GLN A 86 -4.62 -6.57 -13.46
CA GLN A 86 -5.09 -6.90 -14.80
C GLN A 86 -4.13 -6.40 -15.89
N ALA A 87 -3.54 -5.20 -15.72
CA ALA A 87 -2.57 -4.67 -16.66
C ALA A 87 -1.30 -5.54 -16.71
N TYR A 88 -0.76 -5.95 -15.56
CA TYR A 88 0.36 -6.88 -15.53
C TYR A 88 0.03 -8.20 -16.21
N ARG A 89 -1.14 -8.77 -15.95
CA ARG A 89 -1.59 -10.01 -16.59
C ARG A 89 -1.75 -9.86 -18.10
N ARG A 90 -2.23 -8.71 -18.55
CA ARG A 90 -2.40 -8.42 -19.98
C ARG A 90 -1.07 -8.24 -20.71
N PHE A 91 -0.17 -7.46 -20.16
CA PHE A 91 1.07 -7.06 -20.84
C PHE A 91 2.25 -7.98 -20.59
N LYS A 92 2.21 -8.73 -19.47
CA LYS A 92 3.20 -9.76 -19.14
C LYS A 92 2.67 -11.19 -19.30
N ALA A 93 1.48 -11.36 -19.89
CA ALA A 93 0.81 -12.66 -20.02
C ALA A 93 1.61 -13.72 -20.77
N ASN A 94 2.59 -13.31 -21.58
CA ASN A 94 3.49 -14.22 -22.27
C ASN A 94 4.66 -14.71 -21.39
N ASN A 95 4.80 -14.17 -20.19
CA ASN A 95 5.80 -14.61 -19.23
C ASN A 95 5.22 -15.73 -18.37
N VAL A 96 5.66 -16.94 -18.65
CA VAL A 96 5.39 -18.10 -17.80
C VAL A 96 5.88 -17.78 -16.39
N GLY A 97 5.01 -17.90 -15.39
CA GLY A 97 5.39 -17.71 -13.99
C GLY A 97 5.03 -16.35 -13.38
N LEU A 98 4.15 -15.54 -14.00
CA LEU A 98 3.72 -14.28 -13.39
C LEU A 98 3.15 -14.49 -11.97
N ASP A 99 2.36 -15.55 -11.75
CA ASP A 99 1.80 -15.89 -10.43
C ASP A 99 2.88 -16.25 -9.41
N ASP A 100 4.06 -16.62 -9.86
CA ASP A 100 5.21 -16.91 -9.00
C ASP A 100 5.90 -15.64 -8.50
N VAL A 101 5.82 -14.55 -9.23
CA VAL A 101 6.53 -13.30 -8.95
C VAL A 101 5.63 -12.10 -8.64
N LEU A 102 4.34 -12.20 -8.91
CA LEU A 102 3.38 -11.14 -8.58
C LEU A 102 2.70 -11.43 -7.24
N ARG A 103 2.80 -10.50 -6.32
CA ARG A 103 2.11 -10.55 -5.02
C ARG A 103 1.27 -9.32 -4.85
N ARG A 104 0.14 -9.48 -4.17
CA ARG A 104 -0.77 -8.38 -3.86
C ARG A 104 -1.09 -8.35 -2.38
N GLN A 105 -1.14 -7.16 -1.84
CA GLN A 105 -1.65 -6.89 -0.50
C GLN A 105 -2.48 -5.60 -0.54
N ARG A 106 -3.80 -5.73 -0.40
CA ARG A 106 -4.77 -4.62 -0.50
C ARG A 106 -4.61 -3.82 -1.81
N ASN A 107 -4.19 -2.56 -1.69
CA ASN A 107 -3.97 -1.66 -2.83
C ASN A 107 -2.52 -1.63 -3.33
N ALA A 108 -1.64 -2.48 -2.81
CA ALA A 108 -0.26 -2.60 -3.25
C ALA A 108 -0.05 -3.90 -4.04
N LEU A 109 0.65 -3.77 -5.17
CA LEU A 109 1.16 -4.89 -5.94
C LEU A 109 2.68 -4.89 -5.91
N MET A 110 3.26 -6.06 -5.76
CA MET A 110 4.69 -6.29 -5.72
C MET A 110 5.06 -7.22 -6.88
N LEU A 111 5.72 -6.68 -7.88
CA LEU A 111 6.27 -7.47 -8.98
C LEU A 111 7.75 -7.74 -8.70
N TRP A 112 8.08 -8.96 -8.41
CA TRP A 112 9.43 -9.43 -8.14
C TRP A 112 10.13 -9.81 -9.43
N HIS A 113 11.45 -9.62 -9.47
CA HIS A 113 12.27 -10.04 -10.61
C HIS A 113 12.45 -11.57 -10.62
N LEU A 114 12.68 -12.13 -9.45
CA LEU A 114 12.75 -13.57 -9.20
C LEU A 114 11.72 -13.96 -8.14
N HIS A 115 11.46 -15.25 -7.96
CA HIS A 115 10.65 -15.74 -6.84
C HIS A 115 11.15 -15.12 -5.53
N PRO A 116 10.31 -14.44 -4.76
CA PRO A 116 10.75 -13.79 -3.53
C PRO A 116 11.08 -14.82 -2.44
N GLU A 117 12.21 -14.65 -1.79
CA GLU A 117 12.50 -15.33 -0.54
C GLU A 117 11.56 -14.84 0.56
N ASP A 118 11.19 -15.70 1.50
CA ASP A 118 10.26 -15.35 2.59
C ASP A 118 10.75 -14.16 3.43
N THR A 119 12.05 -14.03 3.62
CA THR A 119 12.67 -12.91 4.34
C THR A 119 12.49 -11.60 3.59
N ASP A 120 12.69 -11.59 2.28
CA ASP A 120 12.52 -10.42 1.43
C ASP A 120 11.05 -10.01 1.36
N LEU A 121 10.16 -10.98 1.16
CA LEU A 121 8.74 -10.75 1.15
C LEU A 121 8.25 -10.15 2.47
N THR A 122 8.71 -10.70 3.61
CA THR A 122 8.36 -10.20 4.94
C THR A 122 8.88 -8.79 5.17
N MET A 123 10.08 -8.47 4.71
CA MET A 123 10.68 -7.14 4.83
C MET A 123 9.85 -6.10 4.06
N ILE A 124 9.51 -6.39 2.81
CA ILE A 124 8.73 -5.46 1.97
C ILE A 124 7.30 -5.33 2.51
N THR A 125 6.62 -6.43 2.80
CA THR A 125 5.24 -6.39 3.30
C THR A 125 5.13 -5.76 4.69
N GLY A 126 6.14 -5.94 5.54
CA GLY A 126 6.22 -5.31 6.86
C GLY A 126 6.34 -3.79 6.81
N CYS A 127 6.84 -3.24 5.70
CA CYS A 127 6.90 -1.80 5.45
C CYS A 127 5.68 -1.23 4.71
N LEU A 128 4.73 -2.05 4.25
CA LEU A 128 3.50 -1.53 3.66
C LEU A 128 2.72 -0.75 4.73
N THR A 129 2.71 0.59 4.58
CA THR A 129 2.24 1.52 5.60
C THR A 129 1.27 2.54 5.00
N LYS A 130 0.47 3.15 5.87
CA LYS A 130 -0.59 4.09 5.54
C LYS A 130 -0.07 5.51 5.49
#